data_b32ef70bad108542afe99f16b4f7100e
#
_entry.id   b32ef70bad108542afe99f16b4f7100e
#
_cell.length_a   1.000
_cell.length_b   1.000
_cell.length_c   1.000
_cell.angle_alpha   90.00
_cell.angle_beta   90.00
_cell.angle_gamma   90.00
#
_symmetry.space_group_name_H-M   'P 1'
#
loop_
_entity.id
_entity.type
_entity.pdbx_description
1 polymer ?
#
loop_
_entity_poly.entity_id
_entity_poly.type
_entity_poly.pdbx_seq_one_letter_code
_entity_poly.pdbx_strand_id
1 'polypeptide(L)'
;MANATDEDQHEAPAEDQPEDQMDPRLWKRDGWIARVIKNEDDEGWAVEMTRAGDAEPALVGHWTMGRDKKNPKPLDHSSFHTLVKTATEVLIRHEAAAKSRLHRSVSCGDERGRFKVDLDIARDEDDPHAILTAFDEATGERIRSSRVSAAWKLTAASAQRFAQTGHTGEDSR
;
A
#
# COMPACT_ATOMS: atom_id res chain seq x y z
N MET A 1 -9.69 51.74 -28.70
CA MET A 1 -9.94 51.29 -27.31
C MET A 1 -9.58 49.83 -27.26
N ALA A 2 -8.41 49.59 -26.72
CA ALA A 2 -7.83 48.27 -26.57
C ALA A 2 -8.26 47.69 -25.24
N ASN A 3 -8.66 46.43 -25.21
CA ASN A 3 -8.60 45.62 -23.97
C ASN A 3 -7.89 44.33 -24.30
N ALA A 4 -6.64 44.28 -23.91
CA ALA A 4 -5.86 43.08 -23.79
C ALA A 4 -6.33 42.38 -22.51
N THR A 5 -6.87 41.18 -22.66
CA THR A 5 -7.07 40.26 -21.54
C THR A 5 -5.81 39.40 -21.47
N ASP A 6 -5.01 39.65 -20.49
CA ASP A 6 -3.85 38.86 -20.08
C ASP A 6 -4.39 37.58 -19.41
N GLU A 7 -4.36 36.47 -20.14
CA GLU A 7 -4.62 35.15 -19.57
C GLU A 7 -3.31 34.65 -18.94
N ASP A 8 -3.21 34.89 -17.64
CA ASP A 8 -2.20 34.33 -16.76
C ASP A 8 -2.33 32.77 -16.75
N GLN A 9 -1.62 32.13 -17.68
CA GLN A 9 -1.44 30.69 -17.66
C GLN A 9 -0.50 30.35 -16.51
N HIS A 10 -1.10 30.03 -15.37
CA HIS A 10 -0.42 29.45 -14.25
C HIS A 10 0.03 28.02 -14.65
N GLU A 11 1.22 27.98 -15.27
CA GLU A 11 1.93 26.73 -15.56
C GLU A 11 2.28 26.08 -14.21
N ALA A 12 1.58 25.00 -13.89
CA ALA A 12 1.93 24.16 -12.75
C ALA A 12 3.40 23.72 -12.89
N PRO A 13 4.20 23.75 -11.81
CA PRO A 13 5.57 23.28 -11.88
C PRO A 13 5.58 21.83 -12.36
N ALA A 14 6.29 21.57 -13.46
CA ALA A 14 6.58 20.24 -13.93
C ALA A 14 7.18 19.46 -12.76
N GLU A 15 6.49 18.42 -12.31
CA GLU A 15 7.03 17.45 -11.35
C GLU A 15 8.35 16.95 -11.94
N ASP A 16 9.42 17.18 -11.22
CA ASP A 16 10.79 16.79 -11.55
C ASP A 16 10.84 15.26 -11.63
N GLN A 17 10.51 14.73 -12.81
CA GLN A 17 10.64 13.28 -13.05
C GLN A 17 12.13 12.98 -13.03
N PRO A 18 12.58 12.04 -12.21
CA PRO A 18 14.00 11.73 -12.12
C PRO A 18 14.50 11.35 -13.52
N GLU A 19 15.38 12.18 -14.07
CA GLU A 19 16.04 11.91 -15.35
C GLU A 19 16.67 10.52 -15.31
N ASP A 20 16.54 9.77 -16.39
CA ASP A 20 17.13 8.44 -16.54
C ASP A 20 18.63 8.50 -16.26
N GLN A 21 19.06 8.01 -15.12
CA GLN A 21 20.47 7.96 -14.72
C GLN A 21 20.93 6.50 -14.74
N MET A 22 21.96 6.19 -15.51
CA MET A 22 22.55 4.87 -15.63
C MET A 22 24.03 4.89 -15.27
N ASP A 23 24.37 4.34 -14.11
CA ASP A 23 25.71 4.14 -13.61
C ASP A 23 25.89 2.64 -13.28
N PRO A 24 27.07 2.04 -13.33
CA PRO A 24 27.26 0.63 -12.99
C PRO A 24 26.69 0.17 -11.66
N ARG A 25 26.49 1.09 -10.73
CA ARG A 25 25.96 0.82 -9.39
C ARG A 25 24.67 1.58 -9.04
N LEU A 26 24.19 2.45 -9.91
CA LEU A 26 23.01 3.26 -9.68
C LEU A 26 22.22 3.46 -10.96
N TRP A 27 21.01 2.92 -10.99
CA TRP A 27 20.07 3.17 -12.06
C TRP A 27 18.84 3.85 -11.54
N LYS A 28 18.41 4.92 -12.21
CA LYS A 28 17.14 5.60 -11.97
C LYS A 28 16.36 5.59 -13.26
N ARG A 29 15.25 4.88 -13.29
CA ARG A 29 14.42 4.74 -14.48
C ARG A 29 13.02 4.23 -14.11
N ASP A 30 12.03 4.66 -14.89
CA ASP A 30 10.64 4.17 -14.81
C ASP A 30 10.05 4.25 -13.38
N GLY A 31 10.39 5.32 -12.64
CA GLY A 31 9.94 5.50 -11.26
C GLY A 31 10.63 4.57 -10.24
N TRP A 32 11.73 3.93 -10.61
CA TRP A 32 12.52 3.07 -9.73
C TRP A 32 13.97 3.49 -9.63
N ILE A 33 14.54 3.25 -8.47
CA ILE A 33 15.96 3.47 -8.18
C ILE A 33 16.54 2.11 -7.77
N ALA A 34 17.49 1.60 -8.55
CA ALA A 34 18.31 0.45 -8.22
C ALA A 34 19.68 0.90 -7.77
N ARG A 35 20.10 0.56 -6.57
CA ARG A 35 21.41 0.90 -6.03
C ARG A 35 22.14 -0.36 -5.58
N VAL A 36 23.36 -0.57 -6.07
CA VAL A 36 24.24 -1.66 -5.62
C VAL A 36 25.13 -1.14 -4.51
N ILE A 37 25.02 -1.77 -3.35
CA ILE A 37 25.72 -1.41 -2.12
C ILE A 37 26.53 -2.60 -1.61
N LYS A 38 27.45 -2.37 -0.70
CA LYS A 38 28.03 -3.45 0.11
C LYS A 38 27.00 -3.98 1.10
N ASN A 39 27.01 -5.29 1.34
CA ASN A 39 26.16 -5.85 2.39
C ASN A 39 26.67 -5.46 3.78
N GLU A 40 25.87 -5.70 4.81
CA GLU A 40 26.15 -5.29 6.18
C GLU A 40 27.44 -5.91 6.73
N ASP A 41 27.79 -7.12 6.28
CA ASP A 41 28.99 -7.85 6.72
C ASP A 41 30.25 -7.48 5.94
N ASP A 42 30.15 -6.57 4.97
CA ASP A 42 31.22 -6.12 4.07
C ASP A 42 31.85 -7.24 3.20
N GLU A 43 31.27 -8.44 3.25
CA GLU A 43 31.75 -9.64 2.53
C GLU A 43 31.14 -9.83 1.15
N GLY A 44 30.17 -9.01 0.77
CA GLY A 44 29.48 -9.15 -0.50
C GLY A 44 28.80 -7.87 -0.96
N TRP A 45 27.91 -8.03 -1.92
CA TRP A 45 27.13 -6.95 -2.53
C TRP A 45 25.65 -7.22 -2.38
N ALA A 46 24.88 -6.16 -2.18
CA ALA A 46 23.43 -6.16 -2.19
C ALA A 46 22.91 -5.15 -3.21
N VAL A 47 21.67 -5.33 -3.63
CA VAL A 47 20.95 -4.35 -4.44
C VAL A 47 19.70 -3.91 -3.69
N GLU A 48 19.54 -2.61 -3.59
CA GLU A 48 18.34 -1.97 -3.07
C GLU A 48 17.48 -1.49 -4.23
N MET A 49 16.19 -1.76 -4.15
CA MET A 49 15.19 -1.25 -5.07
C MET A 49 14.24 -0.33 -4.32
N THR A 50 14.29 0.96 -4.62
CA THR A 50 13.42 1.97 -4.02
C THR A 50 12.53 2.57 -5.09
N ARG A 51 11.23 2.70 -4.81
CA ARG A 51 10.32 3.44 -5.68
C ARG A 51 10.57 4.93 -5.50
N ALA A 52 10.59 5.69 -6.60
CA ALA A 52 10.78 7.14 -6.54
C ALA A 52 9.74 7.79 -5.62
N GLY A 53 10.21 8.59 -4.67
CA GLY A 53 9.38 9.22 -3.64
C GLY A 53 9.27 8.44 -2.33
N ASP A 54 9.62 7.16 -2.29
CA ASP A 54 9.64 6.38 -1.06
C ASP A 54 10.98 6.58 -0.31
N ALA A 55 10.90 6.61 1.02
CA ALA A 55 12.08 6.76 1.89
C ALA A 55 12.82 5.43 2.11
N GLU A 56 12.11 4.32 2.03
CA GLU A 56 12.64 2.99 2.31
C GLU A 56 12.65 2.11 1.04
N PRO A 57 13.63 1.21 0.91
CA PRO A 57 13.65 0.28 -0.20
C PRO A 57 12.50 -0.73 -0.12
N ALA A 58 11.84 -0.95 -1.24
CA ALA A 58 10.81 -1.98 -1.39
C ALA A 58 11.41 -3.40 -1.36
N LEU A 59 12.66 -3.52 -1.78
CA LEU A 59 13.39 -4.78 -1.85
C LEU A 59 14.87 -4.54 -1.59
N VAL A 60 15.46 -5.36 -0.73
CA VAL A 60 16.90 -5.51 -0.60
C VAL A 60 17.23 -6.97 -0.88
N GLY A 61 18.13 -7.20 -1.82
CA GLY A 61 18.49 -8.54 -2.27
C GLY A 61 19.99 -8.73 -2.44
N HIS A 62 20.41 -9.98 -2.40
CA HIS A 62 21.80 -10.32 -2.67
C HIS A 62 22.18 -9.96 -4.12
N TRP A 63 23.39 -9.41 -4.31
CA TRP A 63 23.89 -9.05 -5.62
C TRP A 63 25.20 -9.81 -5.94
N THR A 64 25.38 -10.18 -7.19
CA THR A 64 26.51 -10.99 -7.61
C THR A 64 27.77 -10.17 -7.78
N MET A 65 28.92 -10.80 -7.53
CA MET A 65 30.23 -10.24 -7.83
C MET A 65 30.50 -10.16 -9.33
N GLY A 66 31.27 -9.15 -9.74
CA GLY A 66 31.80 -9.03 -11.07
C GLY A 66 32.94 -10.02 -11.34
N ARG A 67 33.52 -9.95 -12.55
CA ARG A 67 34.61 -10.83 -12.97
C ARG A 67 35.86 -10.73 -12.12
N ASP A 68 36.14 -9.55 -11.59
CA ASP A 68 37.34 -9.27 -10.79
C ASP A 68 37.21 -9.62 -9.29
N LYS A 69 36.04 -10.13 -8.87
CA LYS A 69 35.70 -10.50 -7.48
C LYS A 69 35.82 -9.36 -6.45
N LYS A 70 36.30 -8.17 -6.87
CA LYS A 70 36.41 -6.99 -5.99
C LYS A 70 35.26 -6.01 -6.19
N ASN A 71 34.68 -6.00 -7.38
CA ASN A 71 33.58 -5.13 -7.76
C ASN A 71 32.31 -5.93 -7.98
N PRO A 72 31.14 -5.33 -7.77
CA PRO A 72 29.88 -5.98 -8.10
C PRO A 72 29.72 -6.13 -9.62
N LYS A 73 28.90 -7.08 -10.04
CA LYS A 73 28.40 -7.10 -11.43
C LYS A 73 27.74 -5.75 -11.71
N PRO A 74 28.05 -5.07 -12.84
CA PRO A 74 27.35 -3.84 -13.20
C PRO A 74 25.86 -4.12 -13.45
N LEU A 75 25.02 -3.15 -13.15
CA LEU A 75 23.62 -3.18 -13.52
C LEU A 75 23.50 -3.20 -15.05
N ASP A 76 22.57 -3.97 -15.58
CA ASP A 76 22.19 -4.02 -16.98
C ASP A 76 20.66 -3.99 -17.15
N HIS A 77 20.16 -3.77 -18.36
CA HIS A 77 18.72 -3.66 -18.61
C HIS A 77 17.93 -4.90 -18.18
N SER A 78 18.48 -6.09 -18.39
CA SER A 78 17.82 -7.34 -18.05
C SER A 78 17.69 -7.52 -16.54
N SER A 79 18.78 -7.27 -15.80
CA SER A 79 18.76 -7.34 -14.34
C SER A 79 17.89 -6.26 -13.73
N PHE A 80 17.96 -5.01 -14.23
CA PHE A 80 17.09 -3.94 -13.75
C PHE A 80 15.61 -4.29 -13.94
N HIS A 81 15.21 -4.73 -15.13
CA HIS A 81 13.81 -5.13 -15.38
C HIS A 81 13.35 -6.27 -14.45
N THR A 82 14.22 -7.25 -14.21
CA THR A 82 13.93 -8.36 -13.27
C THR A 82 13.76 -7.84 -11.84
N LEU A 83 14.62 -6.92 -11.41
CA LEU A 83 14.54 -6.30 -10.09
C LEU A 83 13.25 -5.49 -9.93
N VAL A 84 12.88 -4.68 -10.93
CA VAL A 84 11.61 -3.91 -10.91
C VAL A 84 10.41 -4.85 -10.77
N LYS A 85 10.37 -5.93 -11.55
CA LYS A 85 9.30 -6.92 -11.46
C LYS A 85 9.23 -7.52 -10.06
N THR A 86 10.35 -7.97 -9.51
CA THR A 86 10.41 -8.57 -8.17
C THR A 86 10.01 -7.58 -7.08
N ALA A 87 10.53 -6.35 -7.13
CA ALA A 87 10.19 -5.30 -6.17
C ALA A 87 8.70 -4.95 -6.22
N THR A 88 8.11 -4.86 -7.42
CA THR A 88 6.69 -4.63 -7.61
C THR A 88 5.84 -5.75 -6.99
N GLU A 89 6.22 -7.01 -7.20
CA GLU A 89 5.52 -8.16 -6.59
C GLU A 89 5.60 -8.14 -5.06
N VAL A 90 6.75 -7.73 -4.50
CA VAL A 90 6.93 -7.58 -3.05
C VAL A 90 6.03 -6.48 -2.50
N LEU A 91 5.98 -5.31 -3.15
CA LEU A 91 5.10 -4.20 -2.75
C LEU A 91 3.62 -4.62 -2.79
N ILE A 92 3.16 -5.21 -3.88
CA ILE A 92 1.77 -5.69 -4.00
C ILE A 92 1.42 -6.65 -2.86
N ARG A 93 2.35 -7.57 -2.53
CA ARG A 93 2.15 -8.52 -1.43
C ARG A 93 2.10 -7.83 -0.07
N HIS A 94 2.97 -6.85 0.17
CA HIS A 94 2.97 -6.08 1.42
C HIS A 94 1.70 -5.23 1.56
N GLU A 95 1.28 -4.57 0.50
CA GLU A 95 0.03 -3.79 0.48
C GLU A 95 -1.19 -4.68 0.72
N ALA A 96 -1.26 -5.84 0.07
CA ALA A 96 -2.34 -6.81 0.29
C ALA A 96 -2.36 -7.33 1.73
N ALA A 97 -1.19 -7.66 2.30
CA ALA A 97 -1.07 -8.08 3.69
C ALA A 97 -1.45 -6.96 4.67
N ALA A 98 -1.04 -5.72 4.42
CA ALA A 98 -1.42 -4.57 5.22
C ALA A 98 -2.93 -4.30 5.15
N LYS A 99 -3.53 -4.38 3.96
CA LYS A 99 -4.98 -4.26 3.76
C LYS A 99 -5.72 -5.37 4.51
N SER A 100 -5.26 -6.60 4.41
CA SER A 100 -5.86 -7.77 5.10
C SER A 100 -5.87 -7.62 6.63
N ARG A 101 -4.88 -6.93 7.21
CA ARG A 101 -4.85 -6.65 8.66
C ARG A 101 -5.88 -5.61 9.10
N LEU A 102 -6.22 -4.70 8.21
CA LEU A 102 -7.14 -3.59 8.46
C LEU A 102 -8.59 -3.92 8.09
N HIS A 103 -8.82 -4.99 7.34
CA HIS A 103 -10.13 -5.44 6.94
C HIS A 103 -10.47 -6.79 7.58
N ARG A 104 -11.64 -6.88 8.19
CA ARG A 104 -12.19 -8.13 8.74
C ARG A 104 -13.63 -8.27 8.27
N SER A 105 -14.04 -9.50 8.01
CA SER A 105 -15.38 -9.79 7.55
C SER A 105 -15.94 -11.01 8.28
N VAL A 106 -17.22 -10.96 8.64
CA VAL A 106 -17.95 -12.06 9.25
C VAL A 106 -19.32 -12.17 8.59
N SER A 107 -19.67 -13.38 8.12
CA SER A 107 -21.02 -13.71 7.71
C SER A 107 -21.79 -14.26 8.91
N CYS A 108 -22.99 -13.74 9.12
CA CYS A 108 -23.94 -14.20 10.13
C CYS A 108 -25.34 -14.27 9.53
N GLY A 109 -26.27 -14.90 10.20
CA GLY A 109 -27.64 -15.01 9.68
C GLY A 109 -28.62 -15.46 10.71
N ASP A 110 -29.90 -15.27 10.41
CA ASP A 110 -31.05 -15.74 11.17
C ASP A 110 -32.19 -16.14 10.23
N GLU A 111 -33.38 -16.32 10.77
CA GLU A 111 -34.58 -16.66 9.99
C GLU A 111 -34.98 -15.58 8.96
N ARG A 112 -34.45 -14.35 9.07
CA ARG A 112 -34.72 -13.23 8.19
C ARG A 112 -33.75 -13.16 7.01
N GLY A 113 -32.59 -13.83 7.08
CA GLY A 113 -31.61 -13.85 6.02
C GLY A 113 -30.19 -13.93 6.50
N ARG A 114 -29.28 -13.87 5.53
CA ARG A 114 -27.84 -13.87 5.77
C ARG A 114 -27.30 -12.46 5.58
N PHE A 115 -26.40 -12.09 6.47
CA PHE A 115 -25.73 -10.78 6.49
C PHE A 115 -24.22 -10.96 6.46
N LYS A 116 -23.56 -10.12 5.70
CA LYS A 116 -22.10 -9.95 5.74
C LYS A 116 -21.79 -8.65 6.47
N VAL A 117 -20.96 -8.71 7.48
CA VAL A 117 -20.53 -7.52 8.22
C VAL A 117 -19.03 -7.35 8.05
N ASP A 118 -18.65 -6.22 7.50
CA ASP A 118 -17.26 -5.82 7.27
C ASP A 118 -16.84 -4.78 8.31
N LEU A 119 -15.63 -4.91 8.83
CA LEU A 119 -14.95 -3.97 9.71
C LEU A 119 -13.69 -3.47 9.01
N ASP A 120 -13.67 -2.20 8.64
CA ASP A 120 -12.55 -1.53 8.00
C ASP A 120 -11.89 -0.56 8.98
N ILE A 121 -10.66 -0.88 9.41
CA ILE A 121 -9.90 -0.04 10.34
C ILE A 121 -9.20 1.06 9.54
N ALA A 122 -9.44 2.32 9.92
CA ALA A 122 -8.77 3.48 9.32
C ALA A 122 -7.28 3.50 9.68
N ARG A 123 -6.46 3.97 8.74
CA ARG A 123 -5.01 4.21 8.94
C ARG A 123 -4.75 5.62 9.49
N ASP A 124 -5.61 6.10 10.35
CA ASP A 124 -5.51 7.43 10.94
C ASP A 124 -4.96 7.28 12.36
N GLU A 125 -3.72 7.71 12.58
CA GLU A 125 -3.05 7.62 13.88
C GLU A 125 -3.56 8.68 14.85
N ASP A 126 -4.02 9.83 14.32
CA ASP A 126 -4.54 10.93 15.14
C ASP A 126 -5.98 10.68 15.61
N ASP A 127 -6.73 9.87 14.84
CA ASP A 127 -8.14 9.54 15.12
C ASP A 127 -8.40 8.04 14.82
N PRO A 128 -7.88 7.13 15.65
CA PRO A 128 -7.99 5.70 15.44
C PRO A 128 -9.45 5.22 15.53
N HIS A 129 -10.00 4.82 14.40
CA HIS A 129 -11.38 4.36 14.29
C HIS A 129 -11.51 3.24 13.25
N ALA A 130 -12.68 2.62 13.21
CA ALA A 130 -13.06 1.68 12.17
C ALA A 130 -14.48 1.98 11.67
N ILE A 131 -14.76 1.56 10.46
CA ILE A 131 -16.10 1.60 9.87
C ILE A 131 -16.65 0.19 9.84
N LEU A 132 -17.79 0.02 10.47
CA LEU A 132 -18.54 -1.22 10.49
C LEU A 132 -19.67 -1.10 9.46
N THR A 133 -19.72 -2.02 8.50
CA THR A 133 -20.75 -1.99 7.45
C THR A 133 -21.43 -3.34 7.34
N ALA A 134 -22.74 -3.36 7.36
CA ALA A 134 -23.55 -4.56 7.17
C ALA A 134 -24.17 -4.57 5.77
N PHE A 135 -24.10 -5.72 5.11
CA PHE A 135 -24.68 -6.00 3.81
C PHE A 135 -25.64 -7.17 3.87
N ASP A 136 -26.69 -7.13 3.07
CA ASP A 136 -27.46 -8.32 2.75
C ASP A 136 -26.61 -9.23 1.85
N GLU A 137 -26.38 -10.47 2.27
CA GLU A 137 -25.48 -11.37 1.55
C GLU A 137 -26.09 -11.88 0.22
N ALA A 138 -27.41 -11.89 0.11
CA ALA A 138 -28.10 -12.33 -1.10
C ALA A 138 -28.13 -11.26 -2.19
N THR A 139 -28.31 -10.01 -1.81
CA THR A 139 -28.43 -8.88 -2.75
C THR A 139 -27.14 -8.07 -2.89
N GLY A 140 -26.24 -8.15 -1.90
CA GLY A 140 -25.07 -7.29 -1.80
C GLY A 140 -25.39 -5.85 -1.39
N GLU A 141 -26.65 -5.55 -1.06
CA GLU A 141 -27.08 -4.21 -0.69
C GLU A 141 -26.57 -3.84 0.71
N ARG A 142 -26.12 -2.60 0.85
CA ARG A 142 -25.68 -2.08 2.14
C ARG A 142 -26.90 -1.74 3.00
N ILE A 143 -27.03 -2.43 4.13
CA ILE A 143 -28.11 -2.25 5.09
C ILE A 143 -27.85 -1.05 5.99
N ARG A 144 -26.64 -0.98 6.55
CA ARG A 144 -26.21 0.11 7.46
C ARG A 144 -24.70 0.23 7.58
N SER A 145 -24.26 1.36 8.09
CA SER A 145 -22.85 1.61 8.39
C SER A 145 -22.76 2.44 9.69
N SER A 146 -21.72 2.21 10.48
CA SER A 146 -21.45 2.96 11.70
C SER A 146 -19.96 3.08 11.94
N ARG A 147 -19.55 4.19 12.56
CA ARG A 147 -18.19 4.37 13.05
C ARG A 147 -18.08 3.75 14.44
N VAL A 148 -16.99 3.01 14.66
CA VAL A 148 -16.70 2.33 15.93
C VAL A 148 -15.22 2.53 16.26
N SER A 149 -14.82 2.21 17.50
CA SER A 149 -13.41 2.20 17.90
C SER A 149 -12.59 1.25 17.03
N ALA A 150 -11.33 1.60 16.74
CA ALA A 150 -10.39 0.71 16.03
C ALA A 150 -10.17 -0.63 16.78
N ALA A 151 -10.39 -0.66 18.07
CA ALA A 151 -10.29 -1.86 18.91
C ALA A 151 -11.58 -2.70 18.97
N TRP A 152 -12.62 -2.29 18.25
CA TRP A 152 -13.91 -3.00 18.26
C TRP A 152 -13.75 -4.45 17.77
N LYS A 153 -14.41 -5.37 18.47
CA LYS A 153 -14.27 -6.80 18.19
C LYS A 153 -15.39 -7.30 17.29
N LEU A 154 -15.06 -7.63 16.06
CA LEU A 154 -15.96 -8.29 15.13
C LEU A 154 -16.05 -9.79 15.45
N THR A 155 -17.19 -10.22 15.96
CA THR A 155 -17.56 -11.62 16.24
C THR A 155 -18.90 -11.90 15.56
N ALA A 156 -19.27 -13.17 15.41
CA ALA A 156 -20.57 -13.52 14.84
C ALA A 156 -21.74 -12.91 15.64
N ALA A 157 -21.64 -12.89 16.97
CA ALA A 157 -22.68 -12.33 17.82
C ALA A 157 -22.77 -10.79 17.72
N SER A 158 -21.63 -10.07 17.70
CA SER A 158 -21.62 -8.62 17.54
C SER A 158 -22.04 -8.20 16.13
N ALA A 159 -21.63 -8.95 15.11
CA ALA A 159 -22.03 -8.75 13.72
C ALA A 159 -23.54 -8.90 13.54
N GLN A 160 -24.12 -9.98 14.09
CA GLN A 160 -25.55 -10.24 13.99
C GLN A 160 -26.37 -9.15 14.70
N ARG A 161 -25.95 -8.76 15.90
CA ARG A 161 -26.61 -7.67 16.65
C ARG A 161 -26.57 -6.38 15.85
N PHE A 162 -25.41 -6.01 15.31
CA PHE A 162 -25.27 -4.81 14.50
C PHE A 162 -26.13 -4.88 13.23
N ALA A 163 -26.11 -5.98 12.49
CA ALA A 163 -26.91 -6.15 11.29
C ALA A 163 -28.41 -6.01 11.55
N GLN A 164 -28.90 -6.54 12.68
CA GLN A 164 -30.31 -6.50 13.04
C GLN A 164 -30.77 -5.15 13.62
N THR A 165 -30.01 -4.61 14.56
CA THR A 165 -30.47 -3.48 15.38
C THR A 165 -29.69 -2.19 15.16
N GLY A 166 -28.49 -2.24 14.56
CA GLY A 166 -27.56 -1.13 14.45
C GLY A 166 -26.75 -0.87 15.72
N HIS A 167 -26.97 -1.65 16.79
CA HIS A 167 -26.32 -1.43 18.06
C HIS A 167 -24.86 -1.93 18.04
N THR A 168 -23.91 -1.04 18.27
CA THR A 168 -22.47 -1.34 18.31
C THR A 168 -21.99 -1.78 19.68
N GLY A 169 -22.75 -1.50 20.74
CA GLY A 169 -22.37 -1.77 22.13
C GLY A 169 -21.43 -0.73 22.74
N GLU A 170 -21.08 0.32 22.02
CA GLU A 170 -20.25 1.44 22.51
C GLU A 170 -21.09 2.59 23.07
N ASP A 171 -22.40 2.57 22.90
CA ASP A 171 -23.31 3.64 23.32
C ASP A 171 -23.59 3.71 24.87
N SER A 172 -22.74 3.06 25.67
CA SER A 172 -22.89 3.04 27.12
C SER A 172 -21.65 3.58 27.85
N ARG A 173 -21.31 4.86 27.56
CA ARG A 173 -20.47 5.66 28.47
C ARG A 173 -20.76 7.13 28.36
#